data_1473e709bad22bae331bd6fea62e116d
#
_entry.id   1473e709bad22bae331bd6fea62e116d
#
_cell.length_a   1.000
_cell.length_b   1.000
_cell.length_c   1.000
_cell.angle_alpha   90.00
_cell.angle_beta   90.00
_cell.angle_gamma   90.00
#
_symmetry.space_group_name_H-M   'P 1'
#
loop_
_entity.id
_entity.type
_entity.pdbx_description
1 polymer ?
#
loop_
_entity_poly.entity_id
_entity_poly.type
_entity_poly.pdbx_seq_one_letter_code
_entity_poly.pdbx_strand_id
1 'polypeptide(L)'
;KKETYNMPPQSALITVMVNAARKASIRLKRDYGEVDQLQVSKKGPADFVTAADIRTEKLLREELSHARPGFGFLLEEAGEKPGEDPHRRWIIDPIDGTTNFVHGIAQFAISIAAEENGEITAGLIFEPINEEMFWAERGQGAYLNDRRIRVSSRSTMAQSLFATGIPFMGRGTEEDHDKFLAEMKAVMSVSAGIRRFGSAALDLAYVAA
;
A
#
# COMPACT_ATOMS: atom_id res chain seq x y z
N LYS A 1 -2.35 33.71 12.48
CA LYS A 1 -1.01 33.54 11.84
C LYS A 1 -1.09 32.29 11.03
N LYS A 2 -1.06 32.39 9.70
CA LYS A 2 -0.88 31.23 8.82
C LYS A 2 0.57 30.78 9.01
N GLU A 3 0.79 29.64 9.68
CA GLU A 3 2.07 28.96 9.61
C GLU A 3 2.25 28.53 8.15
N THR A 4 3.18 29.17 7.46
CA THR A 4 3.67 28.67 6.18
C THR A 4 4.44 27.38 6.49
N TYR A 5 3.78 26.24 6.40
CA TYR A 5 4.43 24.96 6.41
C TYR A 5 5.31 24.88 5.16
N ASN A 6 6.60 25.12 5.36
CA ASN A 6 7.58 24.85 4.34
C ASN A 6 7.72 23.33 4.27
N MET A 7 7.13 22.70 3.25
CA MET A 7 7.42 21.28 2.95
C MET A 7 8.93 21.12 2.84
N PRO A 8 9.53 20.12 3.48
CA PRO A 8 10.87 19.75 3.11
C PRO A 8 10.86 19.38 1.62
N PRO A 9 11.86 19.80 0.85
CA PRO A 9 11.93 19.43 -0.55
C PRO A 9 11.92 17.89 -0.63
N GLN A 10 10.96 17.34 -1.36
CA GLN A 10 10.94 15.90 -1.64
C GLN A 10 12.26 15.55 -2.34
N SER A 11 12.88 14.46 -1.92
CA SER A 11 14.06 13.96 -2.62
C SER A 11 13.70 13.59 -4.07
N ALA A 12 14.72 13.48 -4.90
CA ALA A 12 14.53 13.01 -6.28
C ALA A 12 13.92 11.60 -6.33
N LEU A 13 14.15 10.77 -5.30
CA LEU A 13 13.60 9.42 -5.20
C LEU A 13 12.09 9.48 -4.91
N ILE A 14 11.67 10.21 -3.89
CA ILE A 14 10.25 10.41 -3.56
C ILE A 14 9.51 11.10 -4.72
N THR A 15 10.11 12.11 -5.35
CA THR A 15 9.50 12.79 -6.51
C THR A 15 9.18 11.82 -7.65
N VAL A 16 10.09 10.90 -7.95
CA VAL A 16 9.88 9.85 -8.97
C VAL A 16 8.72 8.94 -8.60
N MET A 17 8.67 8.46 -7.34
CA MET A 17 7.59 7.60 -6.84
C MET A 17 6.23 8.30 -6.90
N VAL A 18 6.15 9.55 -6.44
CA VAL A 18 4.94 10.38 -6.47
C VAL A 18 4.42 10.56 -7.89
N ASN A 19 5.30 10.90 -8.83
CA ASN A 19 4.91 11.10 -10.23
C ASN A 19 4.40 9.80 -10.87
N ALA A 20 5.07 8.68 -10.62
CA ALA A 20 4.66 7.37 -11.12
C ALA A 20 3.28 6.97 -10.56
N ALA A 21 3.09 7.09 -9.23
CA ALA A 21 1.82 6.75 -8.57
C ALA A 21 0.66 7.65 -9.06
N ARG A 22 0.87 8.96 -9.16
CA ARG A 22 -0.15 9.89 -9.69
C ARG A 22 -0.53 9.57 -11.13
N LYS A 23 0.45 9.28 -11.99
CA LYS A 23 0.19 8.93 -13.38
C LYS A 23 -0.59 7.62 -13.48
N ALA A 24 -0.21 6.61 -12.71
CA ALA A 24 -0.90 5.33 -12.66
C ALA A 24 -2.34 5.46 -12.14
N SER A 25 -2.57 6.32 -11.16
CA SER A 25 -3.89 6.51 -10.53
C SER A 25 -4.94 7.10 -11.47
N ILE A 26 -4.56 7.83 -12.51
CA ILE A 26 -5.52 8.42 -13.47
C ILE A 26 -6.37 7.32 -14.12
N ARG A 27 -5.72 6.28 -14.61
CA ARG A 27 -6.41 5.15 -15.22
C ARG A 27 -7.08 4.27 -14.17
N LEU A 28 -6.42 4.06 -13.04
CA LEU A 28 -6.95 3.26 -11.94
C LEU A 28 -8.28 3.81 -11.39
N LYS A 29 -8.40 5.14 -11.23
CA LYS A 29 -9.67 5.79 -10.84
C LYS A 29 -10.78 5.56 -11.87
N ARG A 30 -10.45 5.59 -13.15
CA ARG A 30 -11.42 5.28 -14.21
C ARG A 30 -11.86 3.82 -14.14
N ASP A 31 -10.90 2.90 -14.03
CA ASP A 31 -11.19 1.46 -13.94
C ASP A 31 -12.04 1.15 -12.69
N TYR A 32 -11.82 1.87 -11.57
CA TYR A 32 -12.65 1.78 -10.37
C TYR A 32 -14.09 2.25 -10.62
N GLY A 33 -14.30 3.31 -11.38
CA GLY A 33 -15.64 3.79 -11.76
C GLY A 33 -16.37 2.87 -12.74
N GLU A 34 -15.66 1.94 -13.39
CA GLU A 34 -16.19 1.01 -14.40
C GLU A 34 -15.97 -0.46 -13.94
N VAL A 35 -15.89 -0.73 -12.65
CA VAL A 35 -15.45 -2.03 -12.08
C VAL A 35 -16.32 -3.20 -12.54
N ASP A 36 -17.64 -3.01 -12.73
CA ASP A 36 -18.55 -4.04 -13.21
C ASP A 36 -18.23 -4.52 -14.63
N GLN A 37 -17.44 -3.77 -15.40
CA GLN A 37 -17.04 -4.08 -16.76
C GLN A 37 -15.62 -4.66 -16.84
N LEU A 38 -14.89 -4.71 -15.72
CA LEU A 38 -13.52 -5.20 -15.69
C LEU A 38 -13.48 -6.73 -15.81
N GLN A 39 -12.48 -7.21 -16.55
CA GLN A 39 -12.13 -8.63 -16.51
C GLN A 39 -11.46 -8.95 -15.19
N VAL A 40 -12.07 -9.82 -14.42
CA VAL A 40 -11.57 -10.31 -13.13
C VAL A 40 -11.17 -11.77 -13.29
N SER A 41 -9.96 -12.09 -12.88
CA SER A 41 -9.43 -13.46 -12.79
C SER A 41 -9.15 -13.82 -11.34
N LYS A 42 -9.11 -15.10 -11.02
CA LYS A 42 -8.78 -15.60 -9.68
C LYS A 42 -7.40 -16.23 -9.69
N LYS A 43 -6.51 -15.79 -8.82
CA LYS A 43 -5.23 -16.47 -8.53
C LYS A 43 -5.45 -17.68 -7.62
N GLY A 44 -6.52 -17.65 -6.80
CA GLY A 44 -6.88 -18.68 -5.85
C GLY A 44 -8.26 -18.42 -5.24
N PRO A 45 -8.69 -19.19 -4.21
CA PRO A 45 -9.93 -18.94 -3.50
C PRO A 45 -9.92 -17.53 -2.90
N ALA A 46 -10.89 -16.68 -3.32
CA ALA A 46 -11.00 -15.26 -2.91
C ALA A 46 -9.73 -14.40 -3.14
N ASP A 47 -8.85 -14.83 -4.04
CA ASP A 47 -7.66 -14.10 -4.47
C ASP A 47 -7.85 -13.62 -5.91
N PHE A 48 -8.06 -12.32 -6.08
CA PHE A 48 -8.44 -11.71 -7.35
C PHE A 48 -7.27 -10.96 -7.96
N VAL A 49 -7.18 -11.02 -9.27
CA VAL A 49 -6.38 -10.11 -10.08
C VAL A 49 -7.27 -9.56 -11.19
N THR A 50 -7.13 -8.31 -11.47
CA THR A 50 -7.87 -7.65 -12.53
C THR A 50 -6.95 -7.19 -13.65
N ALA A 51 -7.52 -6.87 -14.79
CA ALA A 51 -6.79 -6.19 -15.84
C ALA A 51 -6.26 -4.81 -15.39
N ALA A 52 -6.83 -4.24 -14.31
CA ALA A 52 -6.36 -2.99 -13.72
C ALA A 52 -5.03 -3.18 -13.00
N ASP A 53 -4.85 -4.28 -12.22
CA ASP A 53 -3.59 -4.61 -11.54
C ASP A 53 -2.45 -4.69 -12.56
N ILE A 54 -2.62 -5.52 -13.59
CA ILE A 54 -1.61 -5.73 -14.65
C ILE A 54 -1.26 -4.43 -15.37
N ARG A 55 -2.26 -3.59 -15.69
CA ARG A 55 -2.02 -2.31 -16.38
C ARG A 55 -1.32 -1.30 -15.47
N THR A 56 -1.73 -1.23 -14.20
CA THR A 56 -1.14 -0.32 -13.22
C THR A 56 0.30 -0.70 -12.95
N GLU A 57 0.58 -1.99 -12.72
CA GLU A 57 1.95 -2.48 -12.53
C GLU A 57 2.84 -2.18 -13.75
N LYS A 58 2.34 -2.44 -14.96
CA LYS A 58 3.08 -2.14 -16.19
C LYS A 58 3.43 -0.66 -16.28
N LEU A 59 2.48 0.23 -16.02
CA LEU A 59 2.71 1.68 -16.09
C LEU A 59 3.71 2.13 -15.03
N LEU A 60 3.56 1.67 -13.78
CA LEU A 60 4.50 1.97 -12.70
C LEU A 60 5.92 1.53 -13.07
N ARG A 61 6.06 0.31 -13.59
CA ARG A 61 7.35 -0.21 -14.05
C ARG A 61 7.97 0.64 -15.15
N GLU A 62 7.19 1.06 -16.15
CA GLU A 62 7.66 1.91 -17.26
C GLU A 62 8.16 3.27 -16.73
N GLU A 63 7.40 3.94 -15.89
CA GLU A 63 7.76 5.24 -15.32
C GLU A 63 9.00 5.17 -14.42
N LEU A 64 9.07 4.16 -13.56
CA LEU A 64 10.18 3.97 -12.63
C LEU A 64 11.47 3.52 -13.37
N SER A 65 11.35 2.66 -14.39
CA SER A 65 12.48 2.27 -15.23
C SER A 65 13.05 3.47 -16.00
N HIS A 66 12.19 4.34 -16.53
CA HIS A 66 12.63 5.54 -17.22
C HIS A 66 13.42 6.48 -16.28
N ALA A 67 12.95 6.63 -15.05
CA ALA A 67 13.59 7.50 -14.06
C ALA A 67 14.86 6.90 -13.44
N ARG A 68 14.93 5.58 -13.31
CA ARG A 68 16.04 4.82 -12.70
C ARG A 68 16.30 3.52 -13.48
N PRO A 69 16.93 3.59 -14.66
CA PRO A 69 17.04 2.45 -15.59
C PRO A 69 17.83 1.27 -15.02
N GLY A 70 18.75 1.50 -14.07
CA GLY A 70 19.55 0.43 -13.48
C GLY A 70 18.85 -0.39 -12.39
N PHE A 71 17.71 0.07 -11.85
CA PHE A 71 17.01 -0.63 -10.76
C PHE A 71 16.32 -1.89 -11.26
N GLY A 72 16.39 -2.96 -10.44
CA GLY A 72 15.52 -4.13 -10.58
C GLY A 72 14.12 -3.89 -10.05
N PHE A 73 13.28 -4.93 -10.11
CA PHE A 73 11.90 -4.91 -9.63
C PHE A 73 11.54 -6.20 -8.90
N LEU A 74 10.79 -6.05 -7.82
CA LEU A 74 9.97 -7.10 -7.22
C LEU A 74 8.51 -6.68 -7.37
N LEU A 75 7.79 -7.38 -8.23
CA LEU A 75 6.44 -7.04 -8.68
C LEU A 75 5.47 -8.10 -8.16
N GLU A 76 4.27 -7.68 -7.76
CA GLU A 76 3.25 -8.62 -7.30
C GLU A 76 2.77 -9.54 -8.42
N GLU A 77 2.52 -8.98 -9.62
CA GLU A 77 1.95 -9.71 -10.74
C GLU A 77 3.01 -10.40 -11.61
N ALA A 78 4.07 -9.68 -11.96
CA ALA A 78 5.10 -10.17 -12.88
C ALA A 78 6.32 -10.78 -12.18
N GLY A 79 6.37 -10.80 -10.84
CA GLY A 79 7.46 -11.36 -10.05
C GLY A 79 8.77 -10.56 -10.15
N GLU A 80 9.88 -11.21 -9.86
CA GLU A 80 11.18 -10.57 -9.83
C GLU A 80 11.73 -10.30 -11.24
N LYS A 81 12.28 -9.09 -11.43
CA LYS A 81 12.97 -8.65 -12.65
C LYS A 81 14.31 -8.04 -12.24
N PRO A 82 15.44 -8.72 -12.49
CA PRO A 82 16.75 -8.17 -12.18
C PRO A 82 17.01 -6.88 -12.92
N GLY A 83 17.66 -5.93 -12.24
CA GLY A 83 18.21 -4.71 -12.85
C GLY A 83 19.68 -4.87 -13.22
N GLU A 84 20.27 -3.82 -13.80
CA GLU A 84 21.73 -3.75 -14.02
C GLU A 84 22.47 -3.60 -12.67
N ASP A 85 21.86 -2.92 -11.70
CA ASP A 85 22.37 -2.77 -10.34
C ASP A 85 21.73 -3.86 -9.43
N PRO A 86 22.46 -4.88 -8.99
CA PRO A 86 21.93 -5.97 -8.17
C PRO A 86 21.60 -5.52 -6.75
N HIS A 87 21.99 -4.32 -6.33
CA HIS A 87 21.80 -3.80 -4.98
C HIS A 87 20.58 -2.92 -4.85
N ARG A 88 19.90 -2.59 -5.95
CA ARG A 88 18.77 -1.66 -5.97
C ARG A 88 17.58 -2.22 -6.71
N ARG A 89 16.41 -2.16 -6.09
CA ARG A 89 15.17 -2.54 -6.76
C ARG A 89 13.98 -1.75 -6.23
N TRP A 90 12.97 -1.69 -7.05
CA TRP A 90 11.63 -1.27 -6.68
C TRP A 90 10.83 -2.48 -6.22
N ILE A 91 10.01 -2.29 -5.17
CA ILE A 91 9.01 -3.27 -4.72
C ILE A 91 7.66 -2.62 -4.97
N ILE A 92 6.78 -3.28 -5.72
CA ILE A 92 5.52 -2.70 -6.18
C ILE A 92 4.37 -3.68 -5.94
N ASP A 93 3.33 -3.17 -5.28
CA ASP A 93 2.00 -3.70 -5.29
C ASP A 93 1.09 -2.67 -5.99
N PRO A 94 0.53 -3.02 -7.17
CA PRO A 94 -0.23 -2.07 -7.98
C PRO A 94 -1.59 -1.72 -7.37
N ILE A 95 -2.24 -2.65 -6.64
CA ILE A 95 -3.54 -2.46 -5.99
C ILE A 95 -3.61 -3.30 -4.71
N ASP A 96 -2.97 -2.85 -3.63
CA ASP A 96 -3.22 -3.46 -2.32
C ASP A 96 -4.68 -3.25 -1.93
N GLY A 97 -5.41 -4.34 -1.76
CA GLY A 97 -6.86 -4.32 -1.56
C GLY A 97 -7.67 -4.60 -2.82
N THR A 98 -7.18 -5.44 -3.74
CA THR A 98 -7.89 -5.83 -4.99
C THR A 98 -9.31 -6.31 -4.75
N THR A 99 -9.56 -7.04 -3.65
CA THR A 99 -10.93 -7.45 -3.27
C THR A 99 -11.84 -6.25 -3.04
N ASN A 100 -11.37 -5.21 -2.36
CA ASN A 100 -12.13 -3.96 -2.18
C ASN A 100 -12.37 -3.27 -3.52
N PHE A 101 -11.33 -3.19 -4.33
CA PHE A 101 -11.40 -2.58 -5.66
C PHE A 101 -12.50 -3.22 -6.52
N VAL A 102 -12.53 -4.56 -6.65
CA VAL A 102 -13.53 -5.27 -7.48
C VAL A 102 -14.95 -5.22 -6.91
N HIS A 103 -15.11 -4.85 -5.64
CA HIS A 103 -16.42 -4.66 -5.00
C HIS A 103 -16.83 -3.18 -4.86
N GLY A 104 -16.10 -2.26 -5.51
CA GLY A 104 -16.43 -0.84 -5.47
C GLY A 104 -16.23 -0.18 -4.10
N ILE A 105 -15.36 -0.75 -3.26
CA ILE A 105 -15.01 -0.21 -1.93
C ILE A 105 -13.75 0.64 -2.06
N ALA A 106 -13.84 1.94 -1.76
CA ALA A 106 -12.76 2.92 -1.87
C ALA A 106 -11.72 2.75 -0.74
N GLN A 107 -11.17 1.55 -0.58
CA GLN A 107 -10.17 1.21 0.43
C GLN A 107 -9.12 0.30 -0.21
N PHE A 108 -8.31 0.87 -1.09
CA PHE A 108 -7.21 0.22 -1.80
C PHE A 108 -6.12 1.25 -2.11
N ALA A 109 -4.89 0.80 -2.33
CA ALA A 109 -3.78 1.70 -2.56
C ALA A 109 -2.76 1.15 -3.57
N ILE A 110 -2.01 2.07 -4.20
CA ILE A 110 -0.76 1.78 -4.87
C ILE A 110 0.35 1.81 -3.81
N SER A 111 1.14 0.75 -3.72
CA SER A 111 2.30 0.68 -2.82
C SER A 111 3.58 0.58 -3.64
N ILE A 112 4.55 1.46 -3.35
CA ILE A 112 5.87 1.49 -3.99
C ILE A 112 6.92 1.62 -2.89
N ALA A 113 7.95 0.77 -2.93
CA ALA A 113 9.12 0.93 -2.08
C ALA A 113 10.41 0.91 -2.91
N ALA A 114 11.42 1.62 -2.44
CA ALA A 114 12.78 1.53 -2.94
C ALA A 114 13.63 0.76 -1.93
N GLU A 115 14.25 -0.32 -2.38
CA GLU A 115 15.20 -1.11 -1.61
C GLU A 115 16.61 -0.89 -2.13
N GLU A 116 17.55 -0.63 -1.21
CA GLU A 116 18.97 -0.55 -1.49
C GLU A 116 19.75 -1.46 -0.51
N ASN A 117 20.56 -2.37 -1.02
CA ASN A 117 21.33 -3.33 -0.22
C ASN A 117 20.49 -4.16 0.77
N GLY A 118 19.28 -4.55 0.39
CA GLY A 118 18.36 -5.31 1.24
C GLY A 118 17.63 -4.49 2.30
N GLU A 119 17.73 -3.16 2.27
CA GLU A 119 17.06 -2.27 3.20
C GLU A 119 16.11 -1.31 2.46
N ILE A 120 14.90 -1.15 2.99
CA ILE A 120 13.96 -0.15 2.46
C ILE A 120 14.45 1.24 2.81
N THR A 121 14.72 2.06 1.78
CA THR A 121 15.22 3.43 1.91
C THR A 121 14.13 4.48 1.74
N ALA A 122 13.11 4.18 0.92
CA ALA A 122 11.95 5.04 0.72
C ALA A 122 10.70 4.21 0.49
N GLY A 123 9.54 4.73 0.87
CA GLY A 123 8.23 4.11 0.66
C GLY A 123 7.16 5.13 0.35
N LEU A 124 6.19 4.73 -0.46
CA LEU A 124 5.01 5.50 -0.82
C LEU A 124 3.80 4.58 -0.85
N ILE A 125 2.70 5.01 -0.21
CA ILE A 125 1.38 4.39 -0.28
C ILE A 125 0.41 5.48 -0.74
N PHE A 126 -0.28 5.25 -1.85
CA PHE A 126 -1.21 6.23 -2.41
C PHE A 126 -2.61 5.63 -2.53
N GLU A 127 -3.54 6.14 -1.71
CA GLU A 127 -4.98 5.91 -1.85
C GLU A 127 -5.53 6.94 -2.86
N PRO A 128 -5.96 6.50 -4.06
CA PRO A 128 -6.24 7.44 -5.13
C PRO A 128 -7.60 8.13 -5.05
N ILE A 129 -8.59 7.57 -4.35
CA ILE A 129 -9.96 8.08 -4.36
C ILE A 129 -10.07 9.34 -3.50
N ASN A 130 -9.54 9.30 -2.27
CA ASN A 130 -9.48 10.46 -1.36
C ASN A 130 -8.17 11.26 -1.53
N GLU A 131 -7.28 10.83 -2.43
CA GLU A 131 -5.98 11.45 -2.69
C GLU A 131 -5.07 11.55 -1.46
N GLU A 132 -5.09 10.50 -0.63
CA GLU A 132 -4.20 10.37 0.52
C GLU A 132 -2.89 9.72 0.08
N MET A 133 -1.81 10.49 0.15
CA MET A 133 -0.47 10.04 -0.21
C MET A 133 0.44 10.02 1.00
N PHE A 134 0.71 8.83 1.50
CA PHE A 134 1.68 8.59 2.56
C PHE A 134 3.04 8.33 1.93
N TRP A 135 4.07 9.00 2.42
CA TRP A 135 5.43 8.74 1.98
C TRP A 135 6.44 8.94 3.10
N ALA A 136 7.51 8.20 3.01
CA ALA A 136 8.63 8.30 3.95
C ALA A 136 9.94 8.01 3.24
N GLU A 137 11.00 8.63 3.72
CA GLU A 137 12.38 8.35 3.33
C GLU A 137 13.25 8.27 4.58
N ARG A 138 14.19 7.34 4.58
CA ARG A 138 15.07 7.09 5.73
C ARG A 138 15.77 8.39 6.14
N GLY A 139 15.64 8.74 7.43
CA GLY A 139 16.21 9.96 8.00
C GLY A 139 15.45 11.27 7.70
N GLN A 140 14.43 11.25 6.83
CA GLN A 140 13.65 12.45 6.48
C GLN A 140 12.30 12.52 7.20
N GLY A 141 11.86 11.40 7.79
CA GLY A 141 10.55 11.28 8.45
C GLY A 141 9.46 10.80 7.52
N ALA A 142 8.22 10.84 8.00
CA ALA A 142 7.03 10.38 7.29
C ALA A 142 6.00 11.50 7.11
N TYR A 143 5.25 11.44 6.01
CA TYR A 143 4.33 12.49 5.60
C TYR A 143 3.03 11.90 5.05
N LEU A 144 1.92 12.58 5.31
CA LEU A 144 0.64 12.40 4.63
C LEU A 144 0.38 13.66 3.81
N ASN A 145 0.35 13.51 2.49
CA ASN A 145 0.37 14.64 1.56
C ASN A 145 1.54 15.59 1.90
N ASP A 146 1.24 16.81 2.27
CA ASP A 146 2.22 17.84 2.59
C ASP A 146 2.48 17.98 4.11
N ARG A 147 1.84 17.15 4.94
CA ARG A 147 1.91 17.23 6.39
C ARG A 147 2.78 16.13 6.96
N ARG A 148 3.76 16.51 7.78
CA ARG A 148 4.54 15.54 8.55
C ARG A 148 3.64 14.81 9.54
N ILE A 149 3.75 13.48 9.57
CA ILE A 149 3.00 12.63 10.49
C ILE A 149 3.89 12.06 11.59
N ARG A 150 3.26 11.65 12.66
CA ARG A 150 3.88 10.97 13.79
C ARG A 150 2.88 10.01 14.40
N VAL A 151 3.35 8.90 14.90
CA VAL A 151 2.50 7.95 15.64
C VAL A 151 1.78 8.60 16.80
N SER A 152 0.61 8.07 17.12
CA SER A 152 -0.22 8.49 18.24
C SER A 152 0.54 8.42 19.58
N SER A 153 0.21 9.33 20.51
CA SER A 153 0.69 9.28 21.91
C SER A 153 -0.11 8.34 22.81
N ARG A 154 -1.07 7.59 22.27
CA ARG A 154 -1.83 6.59 23.02
C ARG A 154 -0.93 5.46 23.49
N SER A 155 -0.95 5.15 24.79
CA SER A 155 0.01 4.22 25.40
C SER A 155 -0.64 3.02 26.09
N THR A 156 -1.97 2.93 26.08
CA THR A 156 -2.70 1.82 26.71
C THR A 156 -3.54 1.06 25.68
N MET A 157 -3.73 -0.24 25.92
CA MET A 157 -4.58 -1.10 25.09
C MET A 157 -6.00 -0.53 24.98
N ALA A 158 -6.57 -0.06 26.09
CA ALA A 158 -7.93 0.48 26.14
C ALA A 158 -8.14 1.74 25.25
N GLN A 159 -7.06 2.43 24.91
CA GLN A 159 -7.08 3.58 24.00
C GLN A 159 -6.72 3.21 22.56
N SER A 160 -6.29 1.98 22.34
CA SER A 160 -5.77 1.53 21.03
C SER A 160 -6.88 1.03 20.14
N LEU A 161 -6.80 1.42 18.87
CA LEU A 161 -7.60 0.87 17.79
C LEU A 161 -6.70 -0.03 16.95
N PHE A 162 -7.12 -1.27 16.75
CA PHE A 162 -6.36 -2.25 15.99
C PHE A 162 -6.91 -2.37 14.56
N ALA A 163 -6.03 -2.58 13.60
CA ALA A 163 -6.37 -3.04 12.27
C ALA A 163 -5.83 -4.47 12.07
N THR A 164 -6.56 -5.29 11.33
CA THR A 164 -6.17 -6.68 11.08
C THR A 164 -6.67 -7.18 9.73
N GLY A 165 -5.95 -8.15 9.15
CA GLY A 165 -6.49 -9.03 8.12
C GLY A 165 -7.33 -10.13 8.76
N ILE A 166 -8.29 -10.67 8.02
CA ILE A 166 -9.09 -11.83 8.45
C ILE A 166 -8.73 -13.00 7.51
N PRO A 167 -8.38 -14.18 8.03
CA PRO A 167 -8.24 -15.36 7.19
C PRO A 167 -9.58 -15.64 6.51
N PHE A 168 -9.53 -15.95 5.22
CA PHE A 168 -10.69 -16.21 4.40
C PHE A 168 -10.54 -17.52 3.63
N MET A 169 -11.56 -17.90 2.87
CA MET A 169 -11.60 -19.17 2.14
C MET A 169 -10.29 -19.48 1.40
N GLY A 170 -9.70 -20.62 1.70
CA GLY A 170 -8.44 -21.09 1.12
C GLY A 170 -7.16 -20.52 1.75
N ARG A 171 -7.28 -19.72 2.83
CA ARG A 171 -6.13 -19.25 3.61
C ARG A 171 -6.20 -19.77 5.05
N GLY A 172 -5.14 -20.45 5.46
CA GLY A 172 -5.03 -21.08 6.77
C GLY A 172 -5.82 -22.40 6.90
N THR A 173 -5.56 -23.11 7.99
CA THR A 173 -6.28 -24.30 8.42
C THR A 173 -7.41 -23.94 9.36
N GLU A 174 -8.25 -24.91 9.76
CA GLU A 174 -9.28 -24.72 10.78
C GLU A 174 -8.66 -24.32 12.13
N GLU A 175 -7.52 -24.92 12.48
CA GLU A 175 -6.77 -24.56 13.70
C GLU A 175 -6.25 -23.10 13.63
N ASP A 176 -5.78 -22.62 12.48
CA ASP A 176 -5.38 -21.21 12.30
C ASP A 176 -6.56 -20.27 12.47
N HIS A 177 -7.75 -20.65 11.99
CA HIS A 177 -8.98 -19.88 12.17
C HIS A 177 -9.42 -19.82 13.64
N ASP A 178 -9.39 -20.95 14.34
CA ASP A 178 -9.74 -21.00 15.77
C ASP A 178 -8.78 -20.16 16.61
N LYS A 179 -7.47 -20.25 16.31
CA LYS A 179 -6.47 -19.42 16.96
C LYS A 179 -6.71 -17.94 16.70
N PHE A 180 -6.96 -17.55 15.46
CA PHE A 180 -7.27 -16.18 15.09
C PHE A 180 -8.50 -15.65 15.85
N LEU A 181 -9.58 -16.43 15.93
CA LEU A 181 -10.79 -16.04 16.65
C LEU A 181 -10.54 -15.88 18.16
N ALA A 182 -9.71 -16.75 18.76
CA ALA A 182 -9.31 -16.63 20.15
C ALA A 182 -8.50 -15.36 20.42
N GLU A 183 -7.55 -15.02 19.54
CA GLU A 183 -6.76 -13.79 19.60
C GLU A 183 -7.66 -12.56 19.44
N MET A 184 -8.58 -12.56 18.48
CA MET A 184 -9.57 -11.49 18.27
C MET A 184 -10.41 -11.25 19.53
N LYS A 185 -10.92 -12.33 20.16
CA LYS A 185 -11.68 -12.24 21.40
C LYS A 185 -10.87 -11.61 22.53
N ALA A 186 -9.60 -11.98 22.66
CA ALA A 186 -8.70 -11.41 23.66
C ALA A 186 -8.47 -9.91 23.43
N VAL A 187 -8.20 -9.48 22.20
CA VAL A 187 -8.00 -8.07 21.85
C VAL A 187 -9.27 -7.25 22.03
N MET A 188 -10.45 -7.78 21.67
CA MET A 188 -11.75 -7.12 21.86
C MET A 188 -12.03 -6.78 23.33
N SER A 189 -11.56 -7.61 24.27
CA SER A 189 -11.83 -7.40 25.71
C SER A 189 -10.99 -6.27 26.34
N VAL A 190 -9.94 -5.79 25.66
CA VAL A 190 -8.97 -4.84 26.23
C VAL A 190 -8.72 -3.59 25.38
N SER A 191 -9.28 -3.53 24.16
CA SER A 191 -9.03 -2.44 23.21
C SER A 191 -10.26 -1.56 22.97
N ALA A 192 -10.04 -0.36 22.40
CA ALA A 192 -11.12 0.52 21.97
C ALA A 192 -11.88 -0.02 20.74
N GLY A 193 -11.33 -0.98 20.04
CA GLY A 193 -11.97 -1.66 18.92
C GLY A 193 -11.01 -2.19 17.89
N ILE A 194 -11.59 -2.91 16.92
CA ILE A 194 -10.83 -3.54 15.82
C ILE A 194 -11.45 -3.09 14.49
N ARG A 195 -10.60 -2.94 13.49
CA ARG A 195 -10.97 -2.64 12.09
C ARG A 195 -10.41 -3.71 11.16
N ARG A 196 -11.15 -3.98 10.12
CA ARG A 196 -10.71 -4.80 8.97
C ARG A 196 -11.01 -4.01 7.71
N PHE A 197 -10.04 -3.21 7.27
CA PHE A 197 -10.23 -2.36 6.09
C PHE A 197 -10.00 -3.11 4.77
N GLY A 198 -9.12 -4.10 4.77
CA GLY A 198 -8.87 -4.96 3.61
C GLY A 198 -7.77 -4.47 2.66
N SER A 199 -6.97 -3.50 3.11
CA SER A 199 -5.74 -3.03 2.49
C SER A 199 -4.69 -2.94 3.58
N ALA A 200 -3.71 -3.83 3.55
CA ALA A 200 -2.66 -3.90 4.57
C ALA A 200 -1.74 -2.67 4.51
N ALA A 201 -1.47 -2.17 3.32
CA ALA A 201 -0.67 -0.97 3.13
C ALA A 201 -1.33 0.25 3.80
N LEU A 202 -2.65 0.42 3.63
CA LEU A 202 -3.40 1.52 4.28
C LEU A 202 -3.50 1.33 5.78
N ASP A 203 -3.72 0.10 6.28
CA ASP A 203 -3.74 -0.20 7.70
C ASP A 203 -2.43 0.25 8.36
N LEU A 204 -1.28 -0.10 7.78
CA LEU A 204 0.05 0.30 8.26
C LEU A 204 0.30 1.81 8.13
N ALA A 205 -0.16 2.43 7.04
CA ALA A 205 -0.05 3.87 6.83
C ALA A 205 -0.83 4.67 7.89
N TYR A 206 -2.04 4.24 8.22
CA TYR A 206 -2.85 4.88 9.27
C TYR A 206 -2.27 4.68 10.67
N VAL A 207 -1.59 3.56 10.94
CA VAL A 207 -0.86 3.38 12.22
C VAL A 207 0.31 4.37 12.33
N ALA A 208 0.93 4.76 11.22
CA ALA A 208 2.02 5.74 11.19
C ALA A 208 1.55 7.20 11.26
N ALA A 209 0.24 7.47 11.05
CA ALA A 209 -0.38 8.78 11.02
C ALA A 209 -1.19 9.07 12.29
#